data_0b865f6bf412d81d4d14f20ec8641109
#
_entry.id   0b865f6bf412d81d4d14f20ec8641109
#
_cell.length_a   1.000
_cell.length_b   1.000
_cell.length_c   1.000
_cell.angle_alpha   90.00
_cell.angle_beta   90.00
_cell.angle_gamma   90.00
#
_symmetry.space_group_name_H-M   'P 1'
#
loop_
_entity.id
_entity.type
_entity.pdbx_description
1 polymer ?
#
loop_
_entity_poly.entity_id
_entity_poly.type
_entity_poly.pdbx_seq_one_letter_code
_entity_poly.pdbx_strand_id
1 'polypeptide(L)'
;MIKFKEFIAEDVSGSLSVFDIDDTLFSTTTQVLVKNGDKVVSKLTPAEFNVYKLKDGEEFDFAQFRSSKVFADTAKPIDTVFKTAKKMINRFRAHPNKRIIICTARADLDDKHLFLDTFRKYGFDVSQVHIYRAGNIKAPGAEAKKQIVRDQLKAGKYQVARMFDDAKANLDKFIELHLEFPKVNFEAFLIHEDGRITRYNG
;
A
#
# COMPACT_ATOMS: atom_id res chain seq x y z
N MET A 1 -18.99 5.16 -8.83
CA MET A 1 -18.39 4.25 -7.83
C MET A 1 -18.17 2.90 -8.52
N ILE A 2 -16.94 2.44 -8.61
CA ILE A 2 -16.59 1.14 -9.20
C ILE A 2 -17.13 0.03 -8.29
N LYS A 3 -17.86 -0.92 -8.86
CA LYS A 3 -18.45 -2.03 -8.08
C LYS A 3 -17.44 -3.17 -7.93
N PHE A 4 -17.47 -3.88 -6.80
CA PHE A 4 -16.60 -5.02 -6.53
C PHE A 4 -16.55 -6.07 -7.67
N LYS A 5 -17.66 -6.28 -8.39
CA LYS A 5 -17.73 -7.20 -9.53
C LYS A 5 -16.72 -6.88 -10.65
N GLU A 6 -16.36 -5.60 -10.80
CA GLU A 6 -15.40 -5.15 -11.83
C GLU A 6 -13.96 -5.57 -11.54
N PHE A 7 -13.63 -5.78 -10.24
CA PHE A 7 -12.30 -6.29 -9.85
C PHE A 7 -12.16 -7.81 -10.00
N ILE A 8 -13.29 -8.51 -10.19
CA ILE A 8 -13.34 -9.95 -10.25
C ILE A 8 -13.71 -10.41 -11.65
N ALA A 9 -13.53 -9.54 -12.64
CA ALA A 9 -13.81 -9.90 -14.03
C ALA A 9 -13.28 -11.30 -14.33
N GLU A 10 -14.16 -12.10 -14.83
CA GLU A 10 -14.06 -13.54 -14.93
C GLU A 10 -12.89 -13.94 -15.81
N ASP A 11 -12.35 -15.12 -15.58
CA ASP A 11 -11.43 -15.87 -16.45
C ASP A 11 -10.05 -15.29 -16.77
N VAL A 12 -9.51 -14.42 -15.94
CA VAL A 12 -8.08 -14.12 -16.06
C VAL A 12 -7.31 -15.26 -15.39
N SER A 13 -6.55 -16.02 -16.16
CA SER A 13 -5.81 -17.20 -15.69
C SER A 13 -4.77 -16.86 -14.61
N GLY A 14 -4.37 -15.58 -14.46
CA GLY A 14 -3.47 -15.12 -13.41
C GLY A 14 -3.63 -13.63 -13.13
N SER A 15 -3.69 -13.25 -11.85
CA SER A 15 -3.75 -11.85 -11.46
C SER A 15 -2.93 -11.55 -10.19
N LEU A 16 -2.27 -10.39 -10.19
CA LEU A 16 -1.61 -9.80 -9.03
C LEU A 16 -2.42 -8.58 -8.59
N SER A 17 -2.81 -8.53 -7.32
CA SER A 17 -3.45 -7.36 -6.72
C SER A 17 -2.60 -6.84 -5.57
N VAL A 18 -2.27 -5.57 -5.61
CA VAL A 18 -1.37 -4.87 -4.69
C VAL A 18 -2.19 -3.82 -3.93
N PHE A 19 -2.13 -3.85 -2.62
CA PHE A 19 -2.77 -2.85 -1.76
C PHE A 19 -1.71 -2.12 -0.94
N ASP A 20 -1.80 -0.81 -0.88
CA ASP A 20 -1.09 -0.03 0.14
C ASP A 20 -1.81 -0.11 1.49
N ILE A 21 -1.18 0.39 2.56
CA ILE A 21 -1.74 0.39 3.91
C ILE A 21 -2.28 1.78 4.29
N ASP A 22 -1.39 2.77 4.37
CA ASP A 22 -1.71 4.09 4.90
C ASP A 22 -2.58 4.86 3.91
N ASP A 23 -3.67 5.41 4.40
CA ASP A 23 -4.68 6.14 3.62
C ASP A 23 -5.28 5.33 2.44
N THR A 24 -5.00 4.01 2.43
CA THR A 24 -5.55 3.03 1.47
C THR A 24 -6.37 1.96 2.19
N LEU A 25 -5.75 1.02 2.91
CA LEU A 25 -6.48 0.02 3.72
C LEU A 25 -6.90 0.59 5.07
N PHE A 26 -6.08 1.43 5.66
CA PHE A 26 -6.32 2.08 6.95
C PHE A 26 -6.02 3.57 6.88
N SER A 27 -6.88 4.38 7.48
CA SER A 27 -6.50 5.72 7.90
C SER A 27 -5.81 5.63 9.26
N THR A 28 -4.75 6.40 9.47
CA THR A 28 -4.01 6.48 10.73
C THR A 28 -3.76 7.94 11.10
N THR A 29 -3.42 8.19 12.37
CA THR A 29 -2.95 9.51 12.81
C THR A 29 -1.42 9.59 12.87
N THR A 30 -0.75 8.66 12.18
CA THR A 30 0.71 8.61 12.09
C THR A 30 1.26 9.86 11.39
N GLN A 31 2.29 10.46 11.96
CA GLN A 31 2.90 11.69 11.44
C GLN A 31 4.39 11.51 11.23
N VAL A 32 4.93 12.22 10.24
CA VAL A 32 6.38 12.39 10.09
C VAL A 32 6.80 13.54 11.01
N LEU A 33 7.78 13.29 11.87
CA LEU A 33 8.32 14.33 12.72
C LEU A 33 9.47 15.03 12.00
N VAL A 34 9.50 16.35 12.05
CA VAL A 34 10.67 17.14 11.65
C VAL A 34 11.45 17.48 12.90
N LYS A 35 12.70 17.11 12.92
CA LYS A 35 13.62 17.37 14.05
C LYS A 35 14.73 18.34 13.65
N ASN A 36 15.15 19.15 14.60
CA ASN A 36 16.40 19.90 14.54
C ASN A 36 17.21 19.51 15.80
N GLY A 37 18.21 18.67 15.62
CA GLY A 37 18.83 17.92 16.71
C GLY A 37 17.78 17.05 17.43
N ASP A 38 17.72 17.15 18.76
CA ASP A 38 16.77 16.37 19.57
C ASP A 38 15.36 16.97 19.64
N LYS A 39 15.18 18.20 19.14
CA LYS A 39 13.90 18.92 19.24
C LYS A 39 13.00 18.67 18.06
N VAL A 40 11.76 18.22 18.32
CA VAL A 40 10.71 18.16 17.30
C VAL A 40 10.23 19.61 17.01
N VAL A 41 10.42 20.05 15.78
CA VAL A 41 10.05 21.39 15.31
C VAL A 41 8.76 21.41 14.52
N SER A 42 8.37 20.27 13.91
CA SER A 42 7.09 20.13 13.23
C SER A 42 6.61 18.68 13.23
N LYS A 43 5.30 18.49 13.00
CA LYS A 43 4.65 17.19 12.82
C LYS A 43 3.84 17.27 11.53
N LEU A 44 4.12 16.41 10.59
CA LEU A 44 3.55 16.46 9.26
C LEU A 44 2.64 15.25 9.03
N THR A 45 1.47 15.49 8.49
CA THR A 45 0.67 14.46 7.84
C THR A 45 1.37 13.94 6.59
N PRO A 46 0.98 12.78 6.01
CA PRO A 46 1.55 12.31 4.74
C PRO A 46 1.43 13.35 3.62
N ALA A 47 0.31 14.07 3.52
CA ALA A 47 0.11 15.10 2.52
C ALA A 47 1.08 16.29 2.70
N GLU A 48 1.24 16.76 3.94
CA GLU A 48 2.18 17.85 4.25
C GLU A 48 3.64 17.42 4.04
N PHE A 49 3.98 16.17 4.36
CA PHE A 49 5.31 15.61 4.12
C PHE A 49 5.70 15.66 2.63
N ASN A 50 4.78 15.37 1.73
CA ASN A 50 5.04 15.34 0.29
C ASN A 50 5.46 16.70 -0.28
N VAL A 51 5.15 17.80 0.40
CA VAL A 51 5.45 19.17 -0.05
C VAL A 51 6.42 19.91 0.86
N TYR A 52 6.76 19.34 2.02
CA TYR A 52 7.65 19.97 2.99
C TYR A 52 9.10 19.94 2.51
N LYS A 53 9.76 21.10 2.63
CA LYS A 53 11.19 21.23 2.36
C LYS A 53 11.93 21.43 3.67
N LEU A 54 12.86 20.54 3.95
CA LEU A 54 13.73 20.66 5.12
C LEU A 54 14.53 21.96 5.08
N LYS A 55 14.63 22.62 6.23
CA LYS A 55 15.52 23.77 6.46
C LYS A 55 16.87 23.27 6.97
N ASP A 56 17.84 24.18 7.04
CA ASP A 56 19.18 23.85 7.52
C ASP A 56 19.11 23.25 8.95
N GLY A 57 19.76 22.10 9.12
CA GLY A 57 19.77 21.36 10.38
C GLY A 57 18.50 20.55 10.68
N GLU A 58 17.50 20.56 9.80
CA GLU A 58 16.31 19.73 9.98
C GLU A 58 16.49 18.34 9.34
N GLU A 59 15.87 17.33 9.95
CA GLU A 59 15.78 15.97 9.44
C GLU A 59 14.38 15.39 9.66
N PHE A 60 14.01 14.43 8.83
CA PHE A 60 12.77 13.67 9.01
C PHE A 60 12.97 12.48 9.95
N ASP A 61 12.06 12.33 10.91
CA ASP A 61 11.96 11.14 11.75
C ASP A 61 10.66 10.39 11.49
N PHE A 62 10.81 9.15 11.06
CA PHE A 62 9.72 8.22 10.74
C PHE A 62 9.42 7.23 11.87
N ALA A 63 9.83 7.52 13.11
CA ALA A 63 9.66 6.61 14.25
C ALA A 63 8.20 6.16 14.44
N GLN A 64 7.23 7.05 14.24
CA GLN A 64 5.81 6.71 14.37
C GLN A 64 5.37 5.67 13.32
N PHE A 65 5.94 5.69 12.12
CA PHE A 65 5.64 4.70 11.07
C PHE A 65 6.24 3.32 11.37
N ARG A 66 7.21 3.23 12.28
CA ARG A 66 7.79 1.97 12.76
C ARG A 66 7.12 1.46 14.03
N SER A 67 6.29 2.27 14.69
CA SER A 67 5.60 1.87 15.91
C SER A 67 4.32 1.09 15.61
N SER A 68 4.34 -0.20 15.93
CA SER A 68 3.17 -1.08 15.87
C SER A 68 2.10 -0.65 16.86
N LYS A 69 2.51 -0.08 18.01
CA LYS A 69 1.56 0.46 18.98
C LYS A 69 0.79 1.65 18.43
N VAL A 70 1.48 2.63 17.82
CA VAL A 70 0.82 3.78 17.19
C VAL A 70 -0.15 3.30 16.11
N PHE A 71 0.26 2.34 15.28
CA PHE A 71 -0.61 1.75 14.28
C PHE A 71 -1.84 1.07 14.90
N ALA A 72 -1.66 0.21 15.91
CA ALA A 72 -2.75 -0.52 16.56
C ALA A 72 -3.76 0.41 17.26
N ASP A 73 -3.28 1.50 17.86
CA ASP A 73 -4.11 2.46 18.58
C ASP A 73 -4.91 3.39 17.63
N THR A 74 -4.38 3.66 16.44
CA THR A 74 -4.92 4.71 15.56
C THR A 74 -5.53 4.19 14.27
N ALA A 75 -5.16 2.99 13.80
CA ALA A 75 -5.63 2.45 12.54
C ALA A 75 -7.15 2.21 12.53
N LYS A 76 -7.82 2.83 11.55
CA LYS A 76 -9.24 2.64 11.27
C LYS A 76 -9.38 2.17 9.83
N PRO A 77 -10.07 1.04 9.56
CA PRO A 77 -10.25 0.56 8.20
C PRO A 77 -10.96 1.58 7.32
N ILE A 78 -10.48 1.77 6.12
CA ILE A 78 -11.19 2.49 5.06
C ILE A 78 -12.16 1.50 4.44
N ASP A 79 -13.39 1.54 4.88
CA ASP A 79 -14.41 0.49 4.75
C ASP A 79 -14.53 -0.08 3.33
N THR A 80 -14.60 0.79 2.32
CA THR A 80 -14.82 0.38 0.92
C THR A 80 -13.66 -0.49 0.41
N VAL A 81 -12.43 0.00 0.59
CA VAL A 81 -11.21 -0.68 0.11
C VAL A 81 -10.95 -1.93 0.95
N PHE A 82 -11.08 -1.82 2.27
CA PHE A 82 -10.85 -2.90 3.20
C PHE A 82 -11.81 -4.09 2.95
N LYS A 83 -13.10 -3.81 2.76
CA LYS A 83 -14.09 -4.82 2.38
C LYS A 83 -13.80 -5.44 1.02
N THR A 84 -13.32 -4.63 0.07
CA THR A 84 -12.92 -5.12 -1.27
C THR A 84 -11.75 -6.08 -1.14
N ALA A 85 -10.68 -5.70 -0.45
CA ALA A 85 -9.51 -6.55 -0.23
C ALA A 85 -9.88 -7.88 0.47
N LYS A 86 -10.70 -7.84 1.54
CA LYS A 86 -11.19 -9.06 2.22
C LYS A 86 -11.97 -9.99 1.28
N LYS A 87 -12.86 -9.45 0.46
CA LYS A 87 -13.63 -10.25 -0.52
C LYS A 87 -12.70 -10.88 -1.56
N MET A 88 -11.70 -10.13 -2.04
CA MET A 88 -10.71 -10.64 -3.00
C MET A 88 -9.88 -11.76 -2.38
N ILE A 89 -9.39 -11.62 -1.14
CA ILE A 89 -8.63 -12.64 -0.42
C ILE A 89 -9.46 -13.93 -0.32
N ASN A 90 -10.69 -13.84 0.15
CA ASN A 90 -11.56 -15.01 0.32
C ASN A 90 -11.84 -15.72 -1.02
N ARG A 91 -12.06 -14.96 -2.09
CA ARG A 91 -12.32 -15.53 -3.41
C ARG A 91 -11.05 -16.13 -4.04
N PHE A 92 -9.89 -15.53 -3.85
CA PHE A 92 -8.65 -15.96 -4.49
C PHE A 92 -7.97 -17.11 -3.77
N ARG A 93 -8.38 -17.43 -2.55
CA ARG A 93 -7.84 -18.56 -1.76
C ARG A 93 -7.82 -19.88 -2.52
N ALA A 94 -8.84 -20.13 -3.34
CA ALA A 94 -8.95 -21.36 -4.16
C ALA A 94 -8.28 -21.24 -5.55
N HIS A 95 -7.65 -20.11 -5.85
CA HIS A 95 -7.08 -19.84 -7.18
C HIS A 95 -5.56 -19.63 -7.10
N PRO A 96 -4.74 -20.67 -7.36
CA PRO A 96 -3.28 -20.61 -7.18
C PRO A 96 -2.59 -19.55 -8.08
N ASN A 97 -3.23 -19.17 -9.20
CA ASN A 97 -2.71 -18.17 -10.13
C ASN A 97 -3.13 -16.74 -9.76
N LYS A 98 -3.89 -16.53 -8.68
CA LYS A 98 -4.32 -15.22 -8.22
C LYS A 98 -3.62 -14.89 -6.91
N ARG A 99 -2.89 -13.78 -6.88
CA ARG A 99 -2.11 -13.36 -5.73
C ARG A 99 -2.51 -11.98 -5.25
N ILE A 100 -2.61 -11.84 -3.94
CA ILE A 100 -2.77 -10.55 -3.28
C ILE A 100 -1.54 -10.31 -2.43
N ILE A 101 -1.00 -9.12 -2.53
CA ILE A 101 0.07 -8.63 -1.67
C ILE A 101 -0.32 -7.27 -1.09
N ILE A 102 0.27 -6.97 0.05
CA ILE A 102 0.29 -5.62 0.62
C ILE A 102 1.69 -5.05 0.38
N CYS A 103 1.78 -3.82 -0.10
CA CYS A 103 3.05 -3.15 -0.38
C CYS A 103 3.01 -1.74 0.24
N THR A 104 3.65 -1.57 1.38
CA THR A 104 3.63 -0.32 2.15
C THR A 104 4.97 0.40 2.13
N ALA A 105 4.94 1.73 2.21
CA ALA A 105 6.14 2.57 2.40
C ALA A 105 6.73 2.43 3.82
N ARG A 106 6.02 1.80 4.76
CA ARG A 106 6.57 1.53 6.10
C ARG A 106 7.81 0.63 6.01
N ALA A 107 8.81 0.91 6.85
CA ALA A 107 9.95 0.02 7.11
C ALA A 107 9.57 -1.07 8.13
N ASP A 108 10.55 -1.81 8.66
CA ASP A 108 10.33 -2.79 9.70
C ASP A 108 9.74 -2.15 10.97
N LEU A 109 8.76 -2.85 11.53
CA LEU A 109 8.04 -2.44 12.72
C LEU A 109 8.68 -3.06 13.97
N ASP A 110 8.55 -2.35 15.07
CA ASP A 110 9.06 -2.73 16.40
C ASP A 110 8.39 -4.01 16.95
N ASP A 111 7.10 -4.23 16.66
CA ASP A 111 6.35 -5.43 17.02
C ASP A 111 5.50 -5.94 15.85
N LYS A 112 6.04 -6.95 15.16
CA LYS A 112 5.35 -7.59 14.03
C LYS A 112 4.02 -8.25 14.43
N HIS A 113 3.94 -8.82 15.63
CA HIS A 113 2.74 -9.54 16.08
C HIS A 113 1.59 -8.55 16.31
N LEU A 114 1.83 -7.49 17.07
CA LEU A 114 0.86 -6.43 17.31
C LEU A 114 0.38 -5.79 16.01
N PHE A 115 1.29 -5.56 15.06
CA PHE A 115 0.94 -5.04 13.73
C PHE A 115 -0.01 -5.97 12.98
N LEU A 116 0.27 -7.28 12.92
CA LEU A 116 -0.58 -8.25 12.24
C LEU A 116 -1.92 -8.47 12.99
N ASP A 117 -1.92 -8.39 14.33
CA ASP A 117 -3.13 -8.50 15.13
C ASP A 117 -4.09 -7.33 14.89
N THR A 118 -3.57 -6.16 14.53
CA THR A 118 -4.41 -5.04 14.11
C THR A 118 -5.25 -5.38 12.87
N PHE A 119 -4.69 -6.07 11.89
CA PHE A 119 -5.46 -6.57 10.74
C PHE A 119 -6.50 -7.63 11.16
N ARG A 120 -6.09 -8.58 12.01
CA ARG A 120 -6.94 -9.67 12.50
C ARG A 120 -8.15 -9.14 13.30
N LYS A 121 -7.94 -8.11 14.12
CA LYS A 121 -8.99 -7.40 14.87
C LYS A 121 -10.14 -6.96 13.97
N TYR A 122 -9.85 -6.58 12.73
CA TYR A 122 -10.85 -6.20 11.74
C TYR A 122 -11.27 -7.34 10.80
N GLY A 123 -10.87 -8.58 11.12
CA GLY A 123 -11.22 -9.78 10.35
C GLY A 123 -10.52 -9.87 9.00
N PHE A 124 -9.29 -9.34 8.88
CA PHE A 124 -8.47 -9.50 7.70
C PHE A 124 -7.54 -10.70 7.88
N ASP A 125 -7.64 -11.70 7.00
CA ASP A 125 -6.82 -12.91 7.09
C ASP A 125 -5.41 -12.66 6.53
N VAL A 126 -4.52 -12.23 7.41
CA VAL A 126 -3.11 -11.93 7.06
C VAL A 126 -2.30 -13.19 6.72
N SER A 127 -2.81 -14.39 7.00
CA SER A 127 -2.12 -15.63 6.63
C SER A 127 -2.12 -15.88 5.11
N GLN A 128 -3.03 -15.23 4.40
CA GLN A 128 -3.23 -15.39 2.96
C GLN A 128 -2.53 -14.32 2.12
N VAL A 129 -1.87 -13.36 2.76
CA VAL A 129 -1.21 -12.25 2.06
C VAL A 129 0.22 -12.07 2.54
N HIS A 130 1.09 -11.70 1.62
CA HIS A 130 2.45 -11.28 1.97
C HIS A 130 2.50 -9.75 2.07
N ILE A 131 3.12 -9.24 3.13
CA ILE A 131 3.27 -7.80 3.35
C ILE A 131 4.73 -7.42 3.04
N TYR A 132 4.91 -6.66 1.97
CA TYR A 132 6.20 -6.13 1.55
C TYR A 132 6.39 -4.71 2.08
N ARG A 133 7.59 -4.43 2.59
CA ARG A 133 7.97 -3.16 3.20
C ARG A 133 8.95 -2.42 2.30
N ALA A 134 8.41 -1.52 1.48
CA ALA A 134 9.20 -0.71 0.57
C ALA A 134 10.16 0.24 1.32
N GLY A 135 9.80 0.65 2.54
CA GLY A 135 10.66 1.49 3.38
C GLY A 135 12.00 0.86 3.79
N ASN A 136 12.19 -0.46 3.59
CA ASN A 136 13.48 -1.13 3.77
C ASN A 136 14.39 -1.03 2.54
N ILE A 137 13.88 -0.57 1.41
CA ILE A 137 14.64 -0.42 0.15
C ILE A 137 15.25 0.98 0.11
N LYS A 138 16.53 1.08 -0.19
CA LYS A 138 17.24 2.37 -0.35
C LYS A 138 16.89 3.01 -1.70
N ALA A 139 15.63 3.44 -1.86
CA ALA A 139 15.12 4.14 -3.01
C ALA A 139 13.95 5.05 -2.60
N PRO A 140 13.57 6.06 -3.39
CA PRO A 140 12.33 6.79 -3.19
C PRO A 140 11.14 5.83 -3.08
N GLY A 141 10.15 6.14 -2.22
CA GLY A 141 9.08 5.20 -1.87
C GLY A 141 8.34 4.61 -3.08
N ALA A 142 8.04 5.44 -4.08
CA ALA A 142 7.36 4.99 -5.31
C ALA A 142 8.25 4.03 -6.16
N GLU A 143 9.55 4.30 -6.27
CA GLU A 143 10.49 3.40 -6.96
C GLU A 143 10.68 2.09 -6.18
N ALA A 144 10.74 2.15 -4.85
CA ALA A 144 10.82 0.96 -4.00
C ALA A 144 9.58 0.07 -4.16
N LYS A 145 8.38 0.65 -4.19
CA LYS A 145 7.14 -0.09 -4.48
C LYS A 145 7.16 -0.69 -5.89
N LYS A 146 7.59 0.09 -6.90
CA LYS A 146 7.74 -0.40 -8.29
C LYS A 146 8.68 -1.61 -8.35
N GLN A 147 9.83 -1.57 -7.65
CA GLN A 147 10.76 -2.69 -7.60
C GLN A 147 10.12 -3.95 -7.05
N ILE A 148 9.39 -3.86 -5.91
CA ILE A 148 8.68 -4.99 -5.32
C ILE A 148 7.68 -5.58 -6.31
N VAL A 149 6.86 -4.74 -6.95
CA VAL A 149 5.85 -5.21 -7.93
C VAL A 149 6.53 -5.85 -9.14
N ARG A 150 7.61 -5.27 -9.66
CA ARG A 150 8.42 -5.85 -10.75
C ARG A 150 8.89 -7.26 -10.40
N ASP A 151 9.40 -7.46 -9.20
CA ASP A 151 9.92 -8.75 -8.76
C ASP A 151 8.79 -9.79 -8.64
N GLN A 152 7.60 -9.37 -8.19
CA GLN A 152 6.42 -10.24 -8.18
C GLN A 152 5.97 -10.61 -9.60
N LEU A 153 5.98 -9.67 -10.53
CA LEU A 153 5.63 -9.93 -11.93
C LEU A 153 6.60 -10.89 -12.61
N LYS A 154 7.91 -10.77 -12.31
CA LYS A 154 8.94 -11.72 -12.80
C LYS A 154 8.77 -13.13 -12.22
N ALA A 155 8.35 -13.22 -10.96
CA ALA A 155 8.20 -14.51 -10.26
C ALA A 155 6.90 -15.25 -10.62
N GLY A 156 5.90 -14.56 -11.15
CA GLY A 156 4.58 -15.12 -11.44
C GLY A 156 4.20 -15.06 -12.92
N LYS A 157 3.08 -15.71 -13.23
CA LYS A 157 2.48 -15.68 -14.59
C LYS A 157 1.15 -14.93 -14.51
N TYR A 158 1.23 -13.60 -14.55
CA TYR A 158 0.06 -12.73 -14.44
C TYR A 158 -0.32 -12.14 -15.79
N GLN A 159 -1.62 -12.09 -16.05
CA GLN A 159 -2.21 -11.41 -17.22
C GLN A 159 -2.77 -10.04 -16.81
N VAL A 160 -3.10 -9.87 -15.52
CA VAL A 160 -3.56 -8.61 -14.98
C VAL A 160 -2.80 -8.28 -13.68
N ALA A 161 -2.35 -7.05 -13.57
CA ALA A 161 -1.82 -6.47 -12.36
C ALA A 161 -2.70 -5.30 -11.92
N ARG A 162 -3.08 -5.25 -10.64
CA ARG A 162 -3.89 -4.19 -10.04
C ARG A 162 -3.16 -3.56 -8.89
N MET A 163 -3.20 -2.23 -8.80
CA MET A 163 -2.69 -1.50 -7.64
C MET A 163 -3.74 -0.56 -7.09
N PHE A 164 -3.91 -0.59 -5.78
CA PHE A 164 -4.79 0.27 -5.00
C PHE A 164 -3.91 1.10 -4.07
N ASP A 165 -3.88 2.41 -4.27
CA ASP A 165 -2.98 3.32 -3.55
C ASP A 165 -3.61 4.73 -3.54
N ASP A 166 -3.38 5.53 -2.49
CA ASP A 166 -3.84 6.92 -2.40
C ASP A 166 -2.85 7.90 -3.08
N ALA A 167 -1.59 7.50 -3.20
CA ALA A 167 -0.54 8.34 -3.78
C ALA A 167 -0.39 8.14 -5.29
N LYS A 168 -0.72 9.16 -6.07
CA LYS A 168 -0.59 9.16 -7.54
C LYS A 168 0.82 8.77 -8.01
N ALA A 169 1.87 9.26 -7.32
CA ALA A 169 3.25 8.92 -7.67
C ALA A 169 3.53 7.41 -7.62
N ASN A 170 2.90 6.66 -6.70
CA ASN A 170 3.00 5.21 -6.63
C ASN A 170 2.29 4.56 -7.83
N LEU A 171 1.11 5.06 -8.18
CA LEU A 171 0.32 4.57 -9.31
C LEU A 171 1.00 4.85 -10.65
N ASP A 172 1.63 6.03 -10.82
CA ASP A 172 2.43 6.37 -12.01
C ASP A 172 3.57 5.36 -12.20
N LYS A 173 4.33 5.10 -11.12
CA LYS A 173 5.43 4.14 -11.14
C LYS A 173 4.98 2.69 -11.36
N PHE A 174 3.79 2.35 -10.91
CA PHE A 174 3.17 1.06 -11.18
C PHE A 174 2.79 0.93 -12.66
N ILE A 175 2.16 1.95 -13.26
CA ILE A 175 1.77 1.94 -14.67
C ILE A 175 3.00 1.86 -15.58
N GLU A 176 4.10 2.54 -15.26
CA GLU A 176 5.36 2.48 -16.04
C GLU A 176 5.84 1.04 -16.28
N LEU A 177 5.46 0.07 -15.42
CA LEU A 177 5.83 -1.34 -15.60
C LEU A 177 5.26 -1.98 -16.87
N HIS A 178 4.24 -1.38 -17.50
CA HIS A 178 3.73 -1.88 -18.79
C HIS A 178 4.80 -1.92 -19.88
N LEU A 179 5.81 -1.05 -19.81
CA LEU A 179 6.94 -1.03 -20.74
C LEU A 179 7.81 -2.30 -20.61
N GLU A 180 7.92 -2.83 -19.40
CA GLU A 180 8.70 -4.06 -19.13
C GLU A 180 7.87 -5.32 -19.30
N PHE A 181 6.55 -5.24 -19.10
CA PHE A 181 5.61 -6.37 -19.15
C PHE A 181 4.43 -6.09 -20.09
N PRO A 182 4.69 -5.98 -21.42
CA PRO A 182 3.66 -5.53 -22.39
C PRO A 182 2.48 -6.51 -22.56
N LYS A 183 2.60 -7.74 -22.03
CA LYS A 183 1.52 -8.74 -22.06
C LYS A 183 0.64 -8.69 -20.79
N VAL A 184 0.97 -7.86 -19.83
CA VAL A 184 0.20 -7.70 -18.59
C VAL A 184 -0.69 -6.46 -18.72
N ASN A 185 -1.96 -6.62 -18.43
CA ASN A 185 -2.88 -5.48 -18.31
C ASN A 185 -2.74 -4.84 -16.95
N PHE A 186 -2.37 -3.56 -16.91
CA PHE A 186 -2.19 -2.78 -15.68
C PHE A 186 -3.44 -1.96 -15.39
N GLU A 187 -3.99 -2.12 -14.18
CA GLU A 187 -5.16 -1.41 -13.69
C GLU A 187 -4.80 -0.70 -12.39
N ALA A 188 -4.67 0.62 -12.43
CA ALA A 188 -4.38 1.47 -11.26
C ALA A 188 -5.68 2.05 -10.69
N PHE A 189 -5.79 2.06 -9.36
CA PHE A 189 -6.97 2.55 -8.64
C PHE A 189 -6.54 3.54 -7.56
N LEU A 190 -6.96 4.79 -7.73
CA LEU A 190 -6.74 5.85 -6.76
C LEU A 190 -7.78 5.76 -5.64
N ILE A 191 -7.28 5.74 -4.42
CA ILE A 191 -8.09 5.79 -3.21
C ILE A 191 -8.17 7.25 -2.75
N HIS A 192 -9.38 7.74 -2.56
CA HIS A 192 -9.63 9.08 -2.04
C HIS A 192 -9.84 9.05 -0.53
N GLU A 193 -9.63 10.17 0.14
CA GLU A 193 -9.80 10.33 1.60
C GLU A 193 -11.19 9.88 2.10
N ASP A 194 -12.22 10.03 1.26
CA ASP A 194 -13.59 9.57 1.55
C ASP A 194 -13.78 8.04 1.35
N GLY A 195 -12.72 7.31 1.01
CA GLY A 195 -12.72 5.89 0.72
C GLY A 195 -13.27 5.51 -0.65
N ARG A 196 -13.57 6.48 -1.50
CA ARG A 196 -14.00 6.26 -2.89
C ARG A 196 -12.83 5.73 -3.72
N ILE A 197 -13.13 4.75 -4.57
CA ILE A 197 -12.16 4.14 -5.51
C ILE A 197 -12.46 4.65 -6.91
N THR A 198 -11.46 5.20 -7.59
CA THR A 198 -11.56 5.58 -9.00
C THR A 198 -10.44 4.96 -9.81
N ARG A 199 -10.71 4.67 -11.10
CA ARG A 199 -9.66 4.24 -12.01
C ARG A 199 -8.69 5.40 -12.25
N TYR A 200 -7.40 5.11 -12.24
CA TYR A 200 -6.34 6.06 -12.50
C TYR A 200 -5.64 5.70 -13.82
N ASN A 201 -5.49 6.67 -14.70
CA ASN A 201 -4.96 6.44 -16.05
C ASN A 201 -3.63 7.17 -16.31
N GLY A 202 -3.04 7.84 -15.30
CA GLY A 202 -1.86 8.67 -15.44
C GLY A 202 -2.21 10.11 -15.74
#